data_c95674c55005605c7c6239822cd34e36
#
_entry.id   c95674c55005605c7c6239822cd34e36
#
_cell.length_a   1.000
_cell.length_b   1.000
_cell.length_c   1.000
_cell.angle_alpha   90.00
_cell.angle_beta   90.00
_cell.angle_gamma   90.00
#
_symmetry.space_group_name_H-M   'P 1'
#
loop_
_entity.id
_entity.type
_entity.pdbx_description
1 polymer ?
#
loop_
_entity_poly.entity_id
_entity_poly.type
_entity_poly.pdbx_seq_one_letter_code
_entity_poly.pdbx_strand_id
1 'polypeptide(L)'
;MEELNNSSLEDLLLAQEVANETDTELDIRNIGVLMFTEHPEKLIPGAYIELIRFNTKEAEASDDFTEKTFTGPIWKQVQDALEYIKATVLEQKVIKVQGQSEAIRYFNYPYNALEEALVNAVFHKSYREAEPVEIRIYVDSIQILNYPGLAKWINIERFAAGKVKGRKYRNRRIGELFKEIDLSEKKGTGIPTILRELRQNGSPEPEFEMDEDRTYLNTIIHIRDGFENKVAMSESMSESMSELMSELERARMQVVLGYLNGNKKINSVIAAELL
;
A
#
# COMPACT_ATOMS: atom_id res chain seq x y z
N MET A 1 -4.81 4.25 -37.04
CA MET A 1 -5.78 5.18 -36.41
C MET A 1 -6.99 5.49 -37.32
N GLU A 2 -6.89 5.40 -38.62
CA GLU A 2 -8.04 5.61 -39.54
C GLU A 2 -9.05 4.44 -39.57
N GLU A 3 -8.63 3.20 -39.32
CA GLU A 3 -9.51 2.03 -39.28
C GLU A 3 -10.43 1.99 -38.04
N LEU A 4 -10.05 2.63 -36.93
CA LEU A 4 -10.87 2.70 -35.70
C LEU A 4 -12.08 3.63 -35.83
N ASN A 5 -12.07 4.55 -36.76
CA ASN A 5 -13.15 5.56 -36.89
C ASN A 5 -14.43 5.02 -37.62
N ASN A 6 -14.38 3.81 -38.20
CA ASN A 6 -15.51 3.22 -38.92
C ASN A 6 -16.06 1.93 -38.31
N SER A 7 -15.45 1.41 -37.24
CA SER A 7 -15.91 0.20 -36.55
C SER A 7 -17.01 0.55 -35.55
N SER A 8 -18.06 -0.27 -35.49
CA SER A 8 -19.07 -0.13 -34.43
C SER A 8 -18.46 -0.45 -33.06
N LEU A 9 -19.08 0.02 -31.97
CA LEU A 9 -18.67 -0.36 -30.62
C LEU A 9 -18.66 -1.88 -30.44
N GLU A 10 -19.61 -2.55 -31.03
CA GLU A 10 -19.74 -4.02 -31.04
C GLU A 10 -18.54 -4.69 -31.67
N ASP A 11 -18.14 -4.25 -32.89
CA ASP A 11 -16.95 -4.75 -33.57
C ASP A 11 -15.67 -4.57 -32.71
N LEU A 12 -15.55 -3.44 -32.03
CA LEU A 12 -14.41 -3.18 -31.14
C LEU A 12 -14.40 -4.10 -29.91
N LEU A 13 -15.55 -4.33 -29.29
CA LEU A 13 -15.66 -5.25 -28.14
C LEU A 13 -15.33 -6.69 -28.53
N LEU A 14 -15.77 -7.13 -29.71
CA LEU A 14 -15.46 -8.44 -30.26
C LEU A 14 -13.97 -8.56 -30.64
N ALA A 15 -13.42 -7.58 -31.34
CA ALA A 15 -12.02 -7.55 -31.74
C ALA A 15 -11.07 -7.56 -30.53
N GLN A 16 -11.46 -6.93 -29.42
CA GLN A 16 -10.70 -6.94 -28.16
C GLN A 16 -10.99 -8.18 -27.30
N GLU A 17 -11.77 -9.13 -27.77
CA GLU A 17 -12.16 -10.35 -27.03
C GLU A 17 -12.76 -10.06 -25.63
N VAL A 18 -13.42 -8.94 -25.47
CA VAL A 18 -14.11 -8.56 -24.22
C VAL A 18 -15.60 -8.90 -24.23
N ALA A 19 -16.12 -9.27 -25.40
CA ALA A 19 -17.45 -9.81 -25.62
C ALA A 19 -17.42 -11.04 -26.52
N ASN A 20 -18.49 -11.83 -26.47
CA ASN A 20 -18.77 -12.89 -27.45
C ASN A 20 -20.05 -12.51 -28.18
N GLU A 21 -20.14 -12.84 -29.46
CA GLU A 21 -21.36 -12.72 -30.22
C GLU A 21 -22.24 -13.94 -29.95
N THR A 22 -23.53 -13.71 -29.72
CA THR A 22 -24.56 -14.73 -29.66
C THR A 22 -25.60 -14.47 -30.78
N ASP A 23 -26.53 -15.38 -30.97
CA ASP A 23 -27.53 -15.26 -32.03
C ASP A 23 -28.46 -14.02 -31.92
N THR A 24 -28.52 -13.42 -30.74
CA THR A 24 -29.47 -12.34 -30.43
C THR A 24 -28.85 -11.13 -29.77
N GLU A 25 -27.66 -11.24 -29.10
CA GLU A 25 -27.05 -10.18 -28.32
C GLU A 25 -25.56 -10.39 -28.13
N LEU A 26 -24.88 -9.39 -27.59
CA LEU A 26 -23.49 -9.50 -27.13
C LEU A 26 -23.43 -9.98 -25.68
N ASP A 27 -22.71 -11.08 -25.46
CA ASP A 27 -22.40 -11.58 -24.11
C ASP A 27 -21.06 -10.99 -23.64
N ILE A 28 -21.11 -10.09 -22.65
CA ILE A 28 -19.93 -9.42 -22.09
C ILE A 28 -19.15 -10.40 -21.20
N ARG A 29 -17.92 -10.67 -21.56
CA ARG A 29 -17.02 -11.52 -20.79
C ARG A 29 -16.59 -10.83 -19.49
N ASN A 30 -16.21 -11.61 -18.46
CA ASN A 30 -15.71 -11.07 -17.21
C ASN A 30 -14.58 -10.04 -17.38
N ILE A 31 -13.73 -10.21 -18.40
CA ILE A 31 -12.68 -9.23 -18.71
C ILE A 31 -13.25 -7.88 -19.14
N GLY A 32 -14.36 -7.87 -19.91
CA GLY A 32 -15.07 -6.64 -20.28
C GLY A 32 -15.64 -5.94 -19.05
N VAL A 33 -16.25 -6.72 -18.12
CA VAL A 33 -16.73 -6.18 -16.84
C VAL A 33 -15.58 -5.55 -16.04
N LEU A 34 -14.46 -6.26 -15.88
CA LEU A 34 -13.32 -5.80 -15.10
C LEU A 34 -12.65 -4.54 -15.68
N MET A 35 -12.59 -4.42 -17.01
CA MET A 35 -11.85 -3.34 -17.66
C MET A 35 -12.65 -2.09 -17.96
N PHE A 36 -13.99 -2.18 -18.08
CA PHE A 36 -14.80 -1.10 -18.61
C PHE A 36 -16.02 -0.73 -17.75
N THR A 37 -16.30 -1.46 -16.66
CA THR A 37 -17.47 -1.18 -15.81
C THR A 37 -17.10 -0.27 -14.65
N GLU A 38 -17.96 0.71 -14.34
CA GLU A 38 -17.77 1.62 -13.19
C GLU A 38 -17.93 0.91 -11.83
N HIS A 39 -18.67 -0.19 -11.79
CA HIS A 39 -18.95 -0.97 -10.59
C HIS A 39 -18.75 -2.46 -10.84
N PRO A 40 -17.52 -2.92 -11.16
CA PRO A 40 -17.27 -4.33 -11.44
C PRO A 40 -17.54 -5.22 -10.23
N GLU A 41 -17.40 -4.69 -9.00
CA GLU A 41 -17.64 -5.39 -7.73
C GLU A 41 -19.11 -5.84 -7.55
N LYS A 42 -20.05 -5.18 -8.22
CA LYS A 42 -21.46 -5.58 -8.21
C LYS A 42 -21.73 -6.87 -8.99
N LEU A 43 -20.89 -7.17 -9.97
CA LEU A 43 -21.01 -8.35 -10.84
C LEU A 43 -19.98 -9.41 -10.49
N ILE A 44 -18.78 -8.99 -10.06
CA ILE A 44 -17.65 -9.83 -9.66
C ILE A 44 -17.24 -9.38 -8.27
N PRO A 45 -17.76 -10.03 -7.20
CA PRO A 45 -17.37 -9.72 -5.83
C PRO A 45 -15.85 -9.75 -5.66
N GLY A 46 -15.27 -8.83 -4.91
CA GLY A 46 -13.83 -8.70 -4.76
C GLY A 46 -13.10 -8.05 -5.95
N ALA A 47 -13.81 -7.55 -6.98
CA ALA A 47 -13.23 -6.77 -8.06
C ALA A 47 -13.04 -5.30 -7.66
N TYR A 48 -12.41 -5.06 -6.52
CA TYR A 48 -12.04 -3.75 -5.99
C TYR A 48 -10.71 -3.83 -5.22
N ILE A 49 -10.14 -2.68 -4.90
CA ILE A 49 -8.97 -2.57 -4.03
C ILE A 49 -9.41 -1.89 -2.74
N GLU A 50 -9.04 -2.47 -1.61
CA GLU A 50 -9.23 -1.90 -0.29
C GLU A 50 -7.90 -1.43 0.28
N LEU A 51 -7.87 -0.23 0.85
CA LEU A 51 -6.71 0.32 1.50
C LEU A 51 -7.06 0.64 2.95
N ILE A 52 -6.29 0.08 3.87
CA ILE A 52 -6.40 0.31 5.31
C ILE A 52 -5.10 0.95 5.77
N ARG A 53 -5.17 2.10 6.40
CA ARG A 53 -4.02 2.78 6.98
C ARG A 53 -4.16 2.80 8.49
N PHE A 54 -3.20 2.19 9.16
CA PHE A 54 -3.07 2.18 10.61
C PHE A 54 -2.20 3.35 11.07
N ASN A 55 -2.68 4.07 12.09
CA ASN A 55 -1.99 5.25 12.61
C ASN A 55 -1.06 4.92 13.77
N THR A 56 -1.11 3.69 14.31
CA THR A 56 -0.32 3.23 15.46
C THR A 56 0.56 2.03 15.09
N LYS A 57 1.60 1.75 15.90
CA LYS A 57 2.44 0.55 15.75
C LYS A 57 1.71 -0.73 16.13
N GLU A 58 0.79 -0.65 17.09
CA GLU A 58 -0.03 -1.76 17.58
C GLU A 58 -1.33 -1.86 16.75
N ALA A 59 -1.17 -2.00 15.44
CA ALA A 59 -2.27 -1.96 14.47
C ALA A 59 -3.40 -2.95 14.77
N GLU A 60 -3.07 -4.14 15.29
CA GLU A 60 -4.05 -5.20 15.58
C GLU A 60 -4.89 -4.92 16.84
N ALA A 61 -4.44 -4.01 17.71
CA ALA A 61 -5.09 -3.65 18.98
C ALA A 61 -5.75 -2.26 18.94
N SER A 62 -5.62 -1.52 17.85
CA SER A 62 -6.06 -0.14 17.74
C SER A 62 -7.27 0.00 16.81
N ASP A 63 -8.30 0.70 17.30
CA ASP A 63 -9.43 1.15 16.47
C ASP A 63 -9.09 2.42 15.66
N ASP A 64 -7.82 2.89 15.69
CA ASP A 64 -7.37 4.08 14.97
C ASP A 64 -6.79 3.71 13.61
N PHE A 65 -7.69 3.55 12.65
CA PHE A 65 -7.35 3.32 11.25
C PHE A 65 -8.26 4.13 10.32
N THR A 66 -7.84 4.26 9.08
CA THR A 66 -8.65 4.85 8.00
C THR A 66 -8.76 3.85 6.86
N GLU A 67 -9.97 3.72 6.32
CA GLU A 67 -10.25 2.85 5.19
C GLU A 67 -10.57 3.64 3.93
N LYS A 68 -10.19 3.11 2.80
CA LYS A 68 -10.54 3.64 1.49
C LYS A 68 -10.71 2.51 0.49
N THR A 69 -11.83 2.53 -0.23
CA THR A 69 -12.13 1.58 -1.30
C THR A 69 -11.93 2.25 -2.66
N PHE A 70 -11.27 1.56 -3.59
CA PHE A 70 -11.12 1.97 -4.98
C PHE A 70 -11.95 1.03 -5.85
N THR A 71 -12.93 1.60 -6.54
CA THR A 71 -13.85 0.90 -7.46
C THR A 71 -13.67 1.42 -8.89
N GLY A 72 -14.42 0.87 -9.84
CA GLY A 72 -14.30 1.20 -11.24
C GLY A 72 -13.47 0.18 -12.03
N PRO A 73 -13.12 0.47 -13.28
CA PRO A 73 -12.23 -0.38 -14.07
C PRO A 73 -10.95 -0.72 -13.30
N ILE A 74 -10.51 -1.98 -13.34
CA ILE A 74 -9.37 -2.42 -12.50
C ILE A 74 -8.08 -1.65 -12.75
N TRP A 75 -7.85 -1.18 -13.97
CA TRP A 75 -6.71 -0.32 -14.29
C TRP A 75 -6.80 1.03 -13.57
N LYS A 76 -8.00 1.60 -13.50
CA LYS A 76 -8.25 2.85 -12.79
C LYS A 76 -8.10 2.68 -11.28
N GLN A 77 -8.57 1.57 -10.72
CA GLN A 77 -8.36 1.25 -9.30
C GLN A 77 -6.87 1.25 -8.93
N VAL A 78 -6.02 0.64 -9.78
CA VAL A 78 -4.56 0.63 -9.58
C VAL A 78 -3.99 2.05 -9.60
N GLN A 79 -4.37 2.85 -10.61
CA GLN A 79 -3.90 4.24 -10.73
C GLN A 79 -4.34 5.09 -9.54
N ASP A 80 -5.63 5.04 -9.18
CA ASP A 80 -6.19 5.83 -8.07
C ASP A 80 -5.55 5.45 -6.72
N ALA A 81 -5.30 4.15 -6.49
CA ALA A 81 -4.62 3.68 -5.28
C ALA A 81 -3.16 4.15 -5.21
N LEU A 82 -2.43 4.07 -6.32
CA LEU A 82 -1.04 4.53 -6.40
C LEU A 82 -0.93 6.05 -6.27
N GLU A 83 -1.83 6.81 -6.87
CA GLU A 83 -1.89 8.27 -6.71
C GLU A 83 -2.19 8.65 -5.26
N TYR A 84 -3.11 7.94 -4.60
CA TYR A 84 -3.39 8.16 -3.18
C TYR A 84 -2.16 7.88 -2.32
N ILE A 85 -1.48 6.75 -2.51
CA ILE A 85 -0.25 6.41 -1.78
C ILE A 85 0.83 7.47 -2.05
N LYS A 86 1.00 7.89 -3.29
CA LYS A 86 1.98 8.91 -3.68
C LYS A 86 1.71 10.25 -2.98
N ALA A 87 0.45 10.65 -2.88
CA ALA A 87 0.07 11.92 -2.29
C ALA A 87 0.11 11.93 -0.75
N THR A 88 -0.13 10.79 -0.10
CA THR A 88 -0.37 10.73 1.35
C THR A 88 0.69 9.97 2.14
N VAL A 89 1.49 9.12 1.48
CA VAL A 89 2.43 8.21 2.13
C VAL A 89 3.87 8.44 1.67
N LEU A 90 4.09 8.71 0.37
CA LEU A 90 5.45 8.82 -0.14
C LEU A 90 6.13 10.11 0.31
N GLU A 91 7.32 9.94 0.89
CA GLU A 91 8.19 11.04 1.29
C GLU A 91 9.52 10.94 0.55
N GLN A 92 10.06 12.10 0.12
CA GLN A 92 11.37 12.22 -0.50
C GLN A 92 12.34 12.97 0.41
N LYS A 93 13.55 12.44 0.55
CA LYS A 93 14.69 13.16 1.14
C LYS A 93 15.76 13.43 0.09
N VAL A 94 16.41 14.58 0.23
CA VAL A 94 17.49 15.02 -0.67
C VAL A 94 18.72 15.28 0.17
N ILE A 95 19.81 14.55 -0.10
CA ILE A 95 21.11 14.75 0.55
C ILE A 95 22.06 15.41 -0.45
N LYS A 96 22.59 16.57 -0.07
CA LYS A 96 23.69 17.20 -0.78
C LYS A 96 25.01 16.67 -0.24
N VAL A 97 25.75 15.94 -1.06
CA VAL A 97 27.09 15.47 -0.70
C VAL A 97 28.10 16.56 -1.06
N GLN A 98 28.91 16.96 -0.07
CA GLN A 98 29.94 17.98 -0.29
C GLN A 98 30.97 17.50 -1.32
N GLY A 99 31.19 18.30 -2.37
CA GLY A 99 32.09 17.95 -3.46
C GLY A 99 31.45 17.20 -4.64
N GLN A 100 30.12 16.93 -4.60
CA GLN A 100 29.38 16.40 -5.74
C GLN A 100 28.39 17.45 -6.27
N SER A 101 28.30 17.57 -7.60
CA SER A 101 27.37 18.48 -8.26
C SER A 101 25.91 18.03 -8.16
N GLU A 102 25.67 16.73 -8.01
CA GLU A 102 24.35 16.14 -7.94
C GLU A 102 23.98 15.74 -6.50
N ALA A 103 22.75 16.05 -6.11
CA ALA A 103 22.19 15.62 -4.84
C ALA A 103 21.63 14.20 -4.96
N ILE A 104 21.89 13.38 -3.95
CA ILE A 104 21.27 12.04 -3.86
C ILE A 104 19.83 12.21 -3.41
N ARG A 105 18.91 11.62 -4.16
CA ARG A 105 17.47 11.60 -3.84
C ARG A 105 17.07 10.18 -3.52
N TYR A 106 16.30 10.01 -2.47
CA TYR A 106 15.75 8.71 -2.07
C TYR A 106 14.39 8.88 -1.41
N PHE A 107 13.61 7.82 -1.44
CA PHE A 107 12.24 7.80 -0.96
C PHE A 107 12.10 6.86 0.24
N ASN A 108 11.09 7.11 1.09
CA ASN A 108 10.70 6.15 2.12
C ASN A 108 10.30 4.80 1.49
N TYR A 109 9.55 4.83 0.40
CA TYR A 109 9.24 3.69 -0.45
C TYR A 109 9.46 4.06 -1.91
N PRO A 110 10.17 3.26 -2.72
CA PRO A 110 10.31 3.53 -4.16
C PRO A 110 8.99 3.27 -4.88
N TYR A 111 8.47 4.30 -5.55
CA TYR A 111 7.18 4.24 -6.25
C TYR A 111 7.08 3.05 -7.22
N ASN A 112 8.10 2.82 -8.04
CA ASN A 112 8.09 1.74 -9.03
C ASN A 112 8.01 0.33 -8.40
N ALA A 113 8.51 0.14 -7.18
CA ALA A 113 8.36 -1.13 -6.47
C ALA A 113 6.92 -1.36 -5.99
N LEU A 114 6.26 -0.30 -5.50
CA LEU A 114 4.85 -0.36 -5.10
C LEU A 114 3.93 -0.57 -6.32
N GLU A 115 4.17 0.15 -7.40
CA GLU A 115 3.45 0.00 -8.66
C GLU A 115 3.51 -1.43 -9.17
N GLU A 116 4.71 -2.00 -9.29
CA GLU A 116 4.90 -3.39 -9.74
C GLU A 116 4.24 -4.39 -8.79
N ALA A 117 4.33 -4.18 -7.47
CA ALA A 117 3.70 -5.06 -6.48
C ALA A 117 2.17 -5.03 -6.59
N LEU A 118 1.56 -3.85 -6.74
CA LEU A 118 0.11 -3.70 -6.86
C LEU A 118 -0.41 -4.22 -8.20
N VAL A 119 0.27 -3.91 -9.30
CA VAL A 119 -0.06 -4.45 -10.63
C VAL A 119 0.00 -5.98 -10.61
N ASN A 120 1.03 -6.57 -10.00
CA ASN A 120 1.14 -8.02 -9.86
C ASN A 120 -0.01 -8.61 -9.00
N ALA A 121 -0.40 -7.95 -7.91
CA ALA A 121 -1.51 -8.39 -7.09
C ALA A 121 -2.81 -8.46 -7.90
N VAL A 122 -3.18 -7.39 -8.59
CA VAL A 122 -4.39 -7.31 -9.43
C VAL A 122 -4.33 -8.31 -10.59
N PHE A 123 -3.16 -8.46 -11.22
CA PHE A 123 -2.96 -9.38 -12.33
C PHE A 123 -3.05 -10.85 -11.93
N HIS A 124 -2.59 -11.21 -10.74
CA HIS A 124 -2.57 -12.59 -10.25
C HIS A 124 -3.74 -12.96 -9.34
N LYS A 125 -4.60 -12.01 -8.96
CA LYS A 125 -5.81 -12.24 -8.17
C LYS A 125 -6.72 -13.28 -8.83
N SER A 126 -7.40 -14.09 -8.00
CA SER A 126 -8.53 -14.89 -8.44
C SER A 126 -9.83 -14.08 -8.33
N TYR A 127 -10.38 -13.70 -9.46
CA TYR A 127 -11.67 -13.02 -9.51
C TYR A 127 -12.88 -13.95 -9.30
N ARG A 128 -12.63 -15.20 -8.87
CA ARG A 128 -13.66 -16.13 -8.38
C ARG A 128 -13.84 -16.03 -6.88
N GLU A 129 -12.89 -15.42 -6.18
CA GLU A 129 -12.90 -15.20 -4.75
C GLU A 129 -13.42 -13.79 -4.46
N ALA A 130 -14.19 -13.67 -3.39
CA ALA A 130 -14.86 -12.42 -3.02
C ALA A 130 -13.92 -11.42 -2.33
N GLU A 131 -12.78 -11.90 -1.82
CA GLU A 131 -11.79 -11.08 -1.14
C GLU A 131 -11.15 -10.10 -2.14
N PRO A 132 -11.01 -8.79 -1.80
CA PRO A 132 -10.36 -7.81 -2.65
C PRO A 132 -8.83 -7.97 -2.67
N VAL A 133 -8.13 -7.15 -3.45
CA VAL A 133 -6.73 -6.85 -3.17
C VAL A 133 -6.70 -5.86 -2.02
N GLU A 134 -5.99 -6.19 -0.94
CA GLU A 134 -5.87 -5.31 0.21
C GLU A 134 -4.50 -4.64 0.24
N ILE A 135 -4.48 -3.33 0.51
CA ILE A 135 -3.28 -2.55 0.78
C ILE A 135 -3.35 -2.14 2.25
N ARG A 136 -2.43 -2.63 3.07
CA ARG A 136 -2.32 -2.28 4.47
C ARG A 136 -1.09 -1.41 4.68
N ILE A 137 -1.29 -0.19 5.15
CA ILE A 137 -0.22 0.77 5.40
C ILE A 137 -0.01 0.84 6.91
N TYR A 138 1.14 0.36 7.34
CA TYR A 138 1.61 0.43 8.72
C TYR A 138 2.62 1.58 8.88
N VAL A 139 3.01 1.82 10.11
CA VAL A 139 3.99 2.85 10.47
C VAL A 139 5.34 2.63 9.77
N ASP A 140 5.72 1.37 9.57
CA ASP A 140 7.04 0.94 9.10
C ASP A 140 7.00 0.09 7.82
N SER A 141 5.82 -0.20 7.29
CA SER A 141 5.69 -1.05 6.10
C SER A 141 4.40 -0.77 5.31
N ILE A 142 4.44 -1.14 4.03
CA ILE A 142 3.27 -1.26 3.18
C ILE A 142 3.15 -2.73 2.80
N GLN A 143 1.98 -3.30 3.05
CA GLN A 143 1.66 -4.69 2.75
C GLN A 143 0.59 -4.76 1.66
N ILE A 144 0.77 -5.67 0.71
CA ILE A 144 -0.18 -5.89 -0.38
C ILE A 144 -0.58 -7.36 -0.35
N LEU A 145 -1.82 -7.63 0.06
CA LEU A 145 -2.40 -8.96 0.13
C LEU A 145 -3.18 -9.27 -1.14
N ASN A 146 -2.97 -10.48 -1.64
CA ASN A 146 -3.62 -11.00 -2.83
C ASN A 146 -4.12 -12.43 -2.60
N TYR A 147 -5.29 -12.76 -3.13
CA TYR A 147 -5.94 -14.06 -3.02
C TYR A 147 -6.12 -14.73 -4.40
N PRO A 148 -5.81 -16.04 -4.49
CA PRO A 148 -5.05 -16.85 -3.58
C PRO A 148 -3.53 -16.59 -3.72
N GLY A 149 -2.75 -17.27 -2.87
CA GLY A 149 -1.30 -17.24 -2.92
C GLY A 149 -0.68 -17.85 -4.17
N LEU A 150 0.61 -18.13 -4.09
CA LEU A 150 1.39 -18.68 -5.20
C LEU A 150 0.90 -20.07 -5.64
N ALA A 151 0.93 -20.33 -6.92
CA ALA A 151 0.61 -21.65 -7.47
C ALA A 151 1.53 -22.73 -6.85
N LYS A 152 0.98 -23.94 -6.59
CA LYS A 152 1.67 -25.02 -5.88
C LYS A 152 3.02 -25.44 -6.48
N TRP A 153 3.25 -25.20 -7.76
CA TRP A 153 4.52 -25.51 -8.44
C TRP A 153 5.62 -24.45 -8.22
N ILE A 154 5.29 -23.28 -7.62
CA ILE A 154 6.23 -22.20 -7.34
C ILE A 154 6.84 -22.43 -5.95
N ASN A 155 8.17 -22.49 -5.86
CA ASN A 155 8.90 -22.47 -4.60
C ASN A 155 9.03 -21.03 -4.12
N ILE A 156 8.65 -20.76 -2.86
CA ILE A 156 8.60 -19.40 -2.28
C ILE A 156 9.99 -18.75 -2.23
N GLU A 157 11.03 -19.48 -1.88
CA GLU A 157 12.39 -18.97 -1.79
C GLU A 157 12.90 -18.52 -3.17
N ARG A 158 12.60 -19.29 -4.22
CA ARG A 158 12.94 -18.93 -5.59
C ARG A 158 12.11 -17.75 -6.09
N PHE A 159 10.87 -17.63 -5.64
CA PHE A 159 10.01 -16.51 -5.93
C PHE A 159 10.56 -15.24 -5.29
N ALA A 160 10.83 -15.26 -3.99
CA ALA A 160 11.40 -14.13 -3.26
C ALA A 160 12.76 -13.68 -3.85
N ALA A 161 13.58 -14.63 -4.29
CA ALA A 161 14.85 -14.33 -4.98
C ALA A 161 14.69 -13.83 -6.44
N GLY A 162 13.46 -13.72 -6.98
CA GLY A 162 13.21 -13.35 -8.38
C GLY A 162 13.69 -14.39 -9.40
N LYS A 163 13.85 -15.66 -8.99
CA LYS A 163 14.43 -16.74 -9.83
C LYS A 163 13.41 -17.72 -10.41
N VAL A 164 12.12 -17.37 -10.40
CA VAL A 164 11.08 -18.18 -11.03
C VAL A 164 11.11 -17.99 -12.54
N LYS A 165 11.31 -19.05 -13.30
CA LYS A 165 11.39 -19.04 -14.76
C LYS A 165 10.07 -19.38 -15.46
N GLY A 166 9.17 -20.07 -14.79
CA GLY A 166 7.88 -20.48 -15.35
C GLY A 166 6.89 -19.32 -15.43
N ARG A 167 6.17 -19.23 -16.54
CA ARG A 167 5.17 -18.18 -16.77
C ARG A 167 3.80 -18.85 -16.98
N LYS A 168 3.05 -19.00 -15.89
CA LYS A 168 1.63 -19.36 -15.96
C LYS A 168 0.84 -18.21 -15.36
N TYR A 169 0.16 -17.47 -16.19
CA TYR A 169 -0.64 -16.32 -15.78
C TYR A 169 -2.08 -16.76 -15.53
N ARG A 170 -2.65 -16.38 -14.39
CA ARG A 170 -4.06 -16.65 -14.05
C ARG A 170 -4.97 -15.82 -14.96
N ASN A 171 -4.67 -14.55 -15.12
CA ASN A 171 -5.48 -13.60 -15.87
C ASN A 171 -4.68 -13.06 -17.07
N ARG A 172 -4.34 -13.94 -18.01
CA ARG A 172 -3.49 -13.57 -19.15
C ARG A 172 -4.00 -12.33 -19.88
N ARG A 173 -5.31 -12.24 -20.12
CA ARG A 173 -5.91 -11.13 -20.85
C ARG A 173 -5.81 -9.79 -20.11
N ILE A 174 -5.91 -9.78 -18.77
CA ILE A 174 -5.65 -8.57 -17.97
C ILE A 174 -4.23 -8.06 -18.24
N GLY A 175 -3.23 -8.94 -18.19
CA GLY A 175 -1.85 -8.55 -18.45
C GLY A 175 -1.59 -8.04 -19.86
N GLU A 176 -2.31 -8.54 -20.86
CA GLU A 176 -2.25 -8.04 -22.24
C GLU A 176 -2.81 -6.62 -22.34
N LEU A 177 -3.99 -6.38 -21.77
CA LEU A 177 -4.64 -5.06 -21.75
C LEU A 177 -3.85 -4.04 -20.90
N PHE A 178 -3.30 -4.45 -19.76
CA PHE A 178 -2.44 -3.58 -18.96
C PHE A 178 -1.18 -3.11 -19.70
N LYS A 179 -0.65 -3.95 -20.61
CA LYS A 179 0.45 -3.54 -21.49
C LYS A 179 0.02 -2.54 -22.55
N GLU A 180 -1.19 -2.69 -23.09
CA GLU A 180 -1.72 -1.79 -24.10
C GLU A 180 -1.92 -0.37 -23.57
N ILE A 181 -2.21 -0.24 -22.26
CA ILE A 181 -2.40 1.05 -21.56
C ILE A 181 -1.18 1.49 -20.75
N ASP A 182 -0.02 0.87 -20.97
CA ASP A 182 1.27 1.18 -20.33
C ASP A 182 1.27 1.05 -18.78
N LEU A 183 0.32 0.30 -18.20
CA LEU A 183 0.28 0.00 -16.77
C LEU A 183 1.21 -1.14 -16.35
N SER A 184 1.75 -1.90 -17.28
CA SER A 184 2.72 -2.95 -16.99
C SER A 184 3.82 -2.99 -18.03
N GLU A 185 5.06 -3.19 -17.58
CA GLU A 185 6.18 -3.39 -18.50
C GLU A 185 6.05 -4.71 -19.28
N LYS A 186 6.44 -4.67 -20.57
CA LYS A 186 6.34 -5.79 -21.53
C LYS A 186 7.21 -7.01 -21.19
N LYS A 187 8.04 -6.98 -20.15
CA LYS A 187 9.14 -7.94 -19.96
C LYS A 187 8.93 -9.01 -18.89
N GLY A 188 7.84 -8.97 -18.14
CA GLY A 188 7.56 -9.98 -17.08
C GLY A 188 8.67 -10.04 -16.02
N THR A 189 9.10 -8.88 -15.57
CA THR A 189 10.20 -8.71 -14.63
C THR A 189 9.72 -8.46 -13.20
N GLY A 190 8.42 -8.60 -12.90
CA GLY A 190 7.74 -8.48 -11.62
C GLY A 190 8.64 -8.41 -10.38
N ILE A 191 8.88 -9.55 -9.74
CA ILE A 191 9.72 -9.61 -8.54
C ILE A 191 11.14 -9.07 -8.77
N PRO A 192 11.87 -9.41 -9.87
CA PRO A 192 13.16 -8.76 -10.17
C PRO A 192 13.11 -7.25 -10.24
N THR A 193 12.03 -6.65 -10.72
CA THR A 193 11.87 -5.19 -10.74
C THR A 193 11.72 -4.65 -9.32
N ILE A 194 10.85 -5.24 -8.49
CA ILE A 194 10.69 -4.85 -7.09
C ILE A 194 12.05 -4.88 -6.36
N LEU A 195 12.78 -5.99 -6.47
CA LEU A 195 14.10 -6.15 -5.85
C LEU A 195 15.11 -5.11 -6.33
N ARG A 196 15.13 -4.80 -7.62
CA ARG A 196 16.02 -3.79 -8.20
C ARG A 196 15.70 -2.39 -7.68
N GLU A 197 14.43 -1.99 -7.69
CA GLU A 197 14.01 -0.65 -7.25
C GLU A 197 14.29 -0.44 -5.75
N LEU A 198 14.02 -1.44 -4.92
CA LEU A 198 14.34 -1.39 -3.49
C LEU A 198 15.85 -1.25 -3.25
N ARG A 199 16.69 -2.05 -3.94
CA ARG A 199 18.16 -1.94 -3.83
C ARG A 199 18.67 -0.59 -4.29
N GLN A 200 18.17 -0.05 -5.40
CA GLN A 200 18.58 1.26 -5.91
C GLN A 200 18.19 2.39 -4.95
N ASN A 201 17.04 2.26 -4.29
CA ASN A 201 16.62 3.19 -3.25
C ASN A 201 17.41 3.01 -1.94
N GLY A 202 18.09 1.88 -1.74
CA GLY A 202 18.73 1.51 -0.46
C GLY A 202 17.72 1.12 0.62
N SER A 203 16.56 0.59 0.21
CA SER A 203 15.52 0.04 1.09
C SER A 203 15.84 -1.40 1.50
N PRO A 204 15.27 -1.91 2.59
CA PRO A 204 15.30 -3.33 2.93
C PRO A 204 14.76 -4.20 1.79
N GLU A 205 15.15 -5.48 1.76
CA GLU A 205 14.55 -6.44 0.83
C GLU A 205 13.08 -6.70 1.22
N PRO A 206 12.21 -6.98 0.25
CA PRO A 206 10.81 -7.25 0.54
C PRO A 206 10.65 -8.63 1.17
N GLU A 207 9.63 -8.80 1.99
CA GLU A 207 9.21 -10.09 2.51
C GLU A 207 7.98 -10.59 1.77
N PHE A 208 7.85 -11.92 1.67
CA PHE A 208 6.70 -12.56 1.04
C PHE A 208 6.18 -13.64 1.99
N GLU A 209 4.97 -13.44 2.46
CA GLU A 209 4.31 -14.35 3.38
C GLU A 209 3.14 -15.04 2.70
N MET A 210 2.92 -16.29 3.05
CA MET A 210 1.73 -17.06 2.69
C MET A 210 1.54 -18.18 3.70
N ASP A 211 0.32 -18.67 3.82
CA ASP A 211 0.01 -19.85 4.61
C ASP A 211 0.39 -21.16 3.89
N GLU A 212 0.32 -22.28 4.61
CA GLU A 212 0.63 -23.60 4.06
C GLU A 212 -0.31 -23.99 2.91
N ASP A 213 -1.57 -23.60 2.98
CA ASP A 213 -2.59 -23.87 1.97
C ASP A 213 -2.54 -22.89 0.79
N ARG A 214 -1.70 -21.85 0.88
CA ARG A 214 -1.52 -20.81 -0.14
C ARG A 214 -2.81 -20.08 -0.47
N THR A 215 -3.57 -19.76 0.57
CA THR A 215 -4.83 -19.04 0.42
C THR A 215 -4.61 -17.57 0.12
N TYR A 216 -3.48 -17.00 0.54
CA TYR A 216 -3.08 -15.62 0.24
C TYR A 216 -1.57 -15.53 -0.06
N LEU A 217 -1.18 -14.42 -0.66
CA LEU A 217 0.20 -13.94 -0.74
C LEU A 217 0.22 -12.51 -0.20
N ASN A 218 1.02 -12.28 0.84
CA ASN A 218 1.30 -10.95 1.37
C ASN A 218 2.69 -10.52 0.90
N THR A 219 2.76 -9.38 0.21
CA THR A 219 4.00 -8.73 -0.20
C THR A 219 4.26 -7.56 0.74
N ILE A 220 5.33 -7.63 1.53
CA ILE A 220 5.68 -6.63 2.55
C ILE A 220 6.86 -5.81 2.05
N ILE A 221 6.67 -4.51 1.95
CA ILE A 221 7.70 -3.54 1.59
C ILE A 221 7.96 -2.66 2.79
N HIS A 222 9.15 -2.79 3.39
CA HIS A 222 9.55 -2.03 4.56
C HIS A 222 9.98 -0.61 4.21
N ILE A 223 9.74 0.30 5.15
CA ILE A 223 10.22 1.68 5.04
C ILE A 223 11.75 1.70 4.97
N ARG A 224 12.31 2.58 4.16
CA ARG A 224 13.76 2.76 4.12
C ARG A 224 14.27 3.35 5.44
N ASP A 225 15.40 2.84 5.94
CA ASP A 225 16.10 3.39 7.09
C ASP A 225 16.35 4.90 6.95
N GLY A 226 16.17 5.62 8.07
CA GLY A 226 16.30 7.07 8.10
C GLY A 226 15.02 7.84 7.71
N PHE A 227 13.92 7.15 7.44
CA PHE A 227 12.58 7.71 7.42
C PHE A 227 11.86 7.25 8.69
N GLU A 228 12.03 8.01 9.77
CA GLU A 228 11.22 7.80 10.97
C GLU A 228 9.82 8.35 10.70
N ASN A 229 8.82 7.55 11.00
CA ASN A 229 7.44 7.98 10.80
C ASN A 229 7.12 9.07 11.85
N LYS A 230 6.63 10.22 11.40
CA LYS A 230 6.29 11.37 12.26
C LYS A 230 5.26 11.03 13.34
N VAL A 231 4.42 10.01 13.09
CA VAL A 231 3.45 9.51 14.06
C VAL A 231 4.16 8.85 15.24
N ALA A 232 5.14 7.97 14.99
CA ALA A 232 5.93 7.32 16.05
C ALA A 232 6.77 8.33 16.86
N MET A 233 7.29 9.38 16.22
CA MET A 233 7.98 10.46 16.92
C MET A 233 7.02 11.31 17.75
N SER A 234 5.81 11.60 17.26
CA SER A 234 4.83 12.37 18.04
C SER A 234 4.30 11.60 19.24
N GLU A 235 4.12 10.28 19.14
CA GLU A 235 3.72 9.43 20.26
C GLU A 235 4.84 9.33 21.29
N SER A 236 6.07 9.02 20.90
CA SER A 236 7.20 8.93 21.84
C SER A 236 7.54 10.29 22.47
N MET A 237 7.40 11.40 21.73
CA MET A 237 7.52 12.75 22.30
C MET A 237 6.35 13.09 23.22
N SER A 238 5.13 12.68 22.90
CA SER A 238 3.97 12.91 23.76
C SER A 238 4.02 12.08 25.04
N GLU A 239 4.47 10.82 24.97
CA GLU A 239 4.71 9.98 26.14
C GLU A 239 5.82 10.56 27.02
N SER A 240 6.98 10.90 26.44
CA SER A 240 8.08 11.53 27.16
C SER A 240 7.70 12.90 27.79
N MET A 241 6.92 13.71 27.05
CA MET A 241 6.37 14.96 27.56
C MET A 241 5.34 14.72 28.67
N SER A 242 4.48 13.70 28.53
CA SER A 242 3.50 13.33 29.53
C SER A 242 4.17 12.81 30.83
N GLU A 243 5.21 11.98 30.69
CA GLU A 243 6.01 11.54 31.85
C GLU A 243 6.71 12.72 32.53
N LEU A 244 7.36 13.59 31.74
CA LEU A 244 8.06 14.79 32.27
C LEU A 244 7.08 15.76 32.96
N MET A 245 5.90 15.98 32.36
CA MET A 245 4.84 16.80 32.96
C MET A 245 4.31 16.18 34.24
N SER A 246 4.12 14.87 34.29
CA SER A 246 3.66 14.17 35.51
C SER A 246 4.68 14.21 36.62
N GLU A 247 5.99 14.16 36.35
CA GLU A 247 7.06 14.32 37.32
C GLU A 247 7.12 15.76 37.85
N LEU A 248 6.98 16.75 36.97
CA LEU A 248 6.95 18.16 37.33
C LEU A 248 5.75 18.49 38.23
N GLU A 249 4.57 17.96 37.90
CA GLU A 249 3.36 18.11 38.70
C GLU A 249 3.49 17.45 40.07
N ARG A 250 4.09 16.26 40.18
CA ARG A 250 4.39 15.61 41.47
C ARG A 250 5.36 16.41 42.28
N ALA A 251 6.43 16.94 41.67
CA ALA A 251 7.41 17.80 42.37
C ALA A 251 6.74 19.08 42.91
N ARG A 252 5.92 19.73 42.09
CA ARG A 252 5.14 20.91 42.49
C ARG A 252 4.18 20.61 43.65
N MET A 253 3.47 19.49 43.57
CA MET A 253 2.57 19.05 44.61
C MET A 253 3.30 18.81 45.91
N GLN A 254 4.51 18.22 45.92
CA GLN A 254 5.32 18.01 47.12
C GLN A 254 5.76 19.32 47.75
N VAL A 255 6.15 20.33 46.96
CA VAL A 255 6.51 21.66 47.44
C VAL A 255 5.32 22.32 48.14
N VAL A 256 4.14 22.27 47.54
CA VAL A 256 2.90 22.81 48.13
C VAL A 256 2.52 22.09 49.41
N LEU A 257 2.59 20.75 49.46
CA LEU A 257 2.31 19.96 50.63
C LEU A 257 3.32 20.23 51.74
N GLY A 258 4.63 20.37 51.43
CA GLY A 258 5.67 20.74 52.36
C GLY A 258 5.42 22.10 53.02
N TYR A 259 4.97 23.09 52.24
CA TYR A 259 4.58 24.41 52.78
C TYR A 259 3.35 24.32 53.69
N LEU A 260 2.33 23.55 53.33
CA LEU A 260 1.10 23.39 54.08
C LEU A 260 1.28 22.65 55.41
N ASN A 261 2.29 21.78 55.51
CA ASN A 261 2.64 21.11 56.78
C ASN A 261 3.12 22.10 57.85
N GLY A 262 3.70 23.25 57.46
CA GLY A 262 4.11 24.33 58.38
C GLY A 262 3.11 25.49 58.47
N ASN A 263 2.20 25.63 57.53
CA ASN A 263 1.29 26.76 57.36
C ASN A 263 -0.12 26.31 57.07
N LYS A 264 -1.10 26.77 57.83
CA LYS A 264 -2.50 26.31 57.70
C LYS A 264 -3.23 26.75 56.42
N LYS A 265 -2.66 27.65 55.64
CA LYS A 265 -3.27 28.20 54.39
C LYS A 265 -2.22 28.61 53.38
N ILE A 266 -2.53 28.43 52.12
CA ILE A 266 -1.80 28.95 50.95
C ILE A 266 -2.74 29.85 50.15
N ASN A 267 -2.24 30.97 49.66
CA ASN A 267 -2.97 31.81 48.71
C ASN A 267 -2.29 31.76 47.34
N SER A 268 -2.93 32.33 46.29
CA SER A 268 -2.45 32.31 44.93
C SER A 268 -1.08 32.99 44.73
N VAL A 269 -0.74 34.01 45.55
CA VAL A 269 0.56 34.70 45.47
C VAL A 269 1.67 33.81 46.00
N ILE A 270 1.46 33.21 47.18
CA ILE A 270 2.43 32.28 47.77
C ILE A 270 2.59 31.03 46.93
N ALA A 271 1.50 30.51 46.35
CA ALA A 271 1.56 29.38 45.42
C ALA A 271 2.40 29.69 44.16
N ALA A 272 2.29 30.92 43.63
CA ALA A 272 3.06 31.36 42.46
C ALA A 272 4.55 31.60 42.78
N GLU A 273 4.91 31.90 44.02
CA GLU A 273 6.31 32.06 44.47
C GLU A 273 6.99 30.72 44.75
N LEU A 274 6.21 29.64 45.04
CA LEU A 274 6.71 28.32 45.37
C LEU A 274 6.84 27.40 44.15
N LEU A 275 6.17 27.70 43.06
CA LEU A 275 6.05 26.87 41.84
C LEU A 275 6.77 27.49 40.65
#